data_1aff584015d2bfdfcaf47afeaf592450
#
_entry.id   1aff584015d2bfdfcaf47afeaf592450
#
_cell.length_a   1.000
_cell.length_b   1.000
_cell.length_c   1.000
_cell.angle_alpha   90.00
_cell.angle_beta   90.00
_cell.angle_gamma   90.00
#
_symmetry.space_group_name_H-M   'P 1'
#
loop_
_entity.id
_entity.type
_entity.pdbx_description
1 polymer ?
#
loop_
_entity_poly.entity_id
_entity_poly.type
_entity_poly.pdbx_seq_one_letter_code
_entity_poly.pdbx_strand_id
1 'polypeptide(L)'
;MGLHLRYAFEPGEQHGAELGNPLFALLSAVLEGGSIRHAAQALGTSYRYVWGALRKWEKTLGEPLVIWSQGQRALPTQFAERLLWAERRARRRMQPHIEALRSDLARVLDEARDQRHQVLSVRASHDMALPVLQRHVAAAADLHIEINFQGSVDALRALNERQCLVAGFHVPDLDAAAPIFAKALKPLLKPGLHTLIGCSRRMQGLMMRRELGTRVRELADIARLRLRFVNRQTGSGTRMLVDHLMQRQAVPTETLLGFDQHIEHSHVAVALCIASGVADVGIGIEAAAVEFGLHFEPLVEENYFLACLKESLSQPAIERLRAVLAGTRWRVILANLPGYRPSDAPGSPLAIEEALSWWRPRHNEPTRRLIAPASALARVSGKGRM
;
A
#
# COMPACT_ATOMS: atom_id res chain seq x y z
N MET A 1 -15.39 -1.08 -28.64
CA MET A 1 -15.74 -1.85 -27.40
C MET A 1 -15.97 -0.83 -26.28
N GLY A 2 -17.09 -0.88 -25.56
CA GLY A 2 -17.41 0.03 -24.46
C GLY A 2 -17.14 -0.62 -23.11
N LEU A 3 -16.56 0.12 -22.14
CA LEU A 3 -16.44 -0.30 -20.75
C LEU A 3 -17.66 0.22 -19.98
N HIS A 4 -18.43 -0.68 -19.40
CA HIS A 4 -19.56 -0.33 -18.54
C HIS A 4 -19.27 -0.84 -17.11
N LEU A 5 -19.36 0.08 -16.14
CA LEU A 5 -19.26 -0.27 -14.72
C LEU A 5 -20.68 -0.43 -14.18
N ARG A 6 -20.94 -1.54 -13.52
CA ARG A 6 -22.19 -1.79 -12.79
C ARG A 6 -21.88 -1.90 -11.30
N TYR A 7 -22.73 -1.27 -10.54
CA TYR A 7 -22.70 -1.30 -9.08
C TYR A 7 -23.93 -2.06 -8.60
N ALA A 8 -23.71 -3.04 -7.71
CA ALA A 8 -24.78 -3.80 -7.09
C ALA A 8 -24.77 -3.57 -5.56
N PHE A 9 -25.95 -3.39 -4.99
CA PHE A 9 -26.17 -3.27 -3.57
C PHE A 9 -26.97 -4.51 -3.13
N GLU A 10 -26.30 -5.43 -2.43
CA GLU A 10 -26.88 -6.70 -2.04
C GLU A 10 -26.90 -6.85 -0.51
N PRO A 11 -27.99 -7.37 0.09
CA PRO A 11 -28.02 -7.67 1.50
C PRO A 11 -27.18 -8.93 1.79
N GLY A 12 -26.16 -8.81 2.65
CA GLY A 12 -25.35 -9.95 3.10
C GLY A 12 -23.93 -9.57 3.46
N GLU A 13 -23.32 -10.38 4.32
CA GLU A 13 -21.92 -10.26 4.73
C GLU A 13 -20.97 -10.83 3.66
N GLN A 14 -21.04 -10.39 2.41
CA GLN A 14 -20.01 -10.74 1.44
C GLN A 14 -18.81 -9.84 1.60
N HIS A 15 -17.69 -10.44 1.93
CA HIS A 15 -16.41 -9.78 2.16
C HIS A 15 -15.82 -9.28 0.85
N GLY A 16 -15.84 -7.97 0.65
CA GLY A 16 -15.18 -7.26 -0.43
C GLY A 16 -16.13 -6.78 -1.54
N ALA A 17 -16.07 -5.50 -1.88
CA ALA A 17 -16.68 -4.98 -3.10
C ALA A 17 -15.87 -5.54 -4.29
N GLU A 18 -16.32 -6.63 -4.87
CA GLU A 18 -15.68 -7.21 -6.05
C GLU A 18 -16.17 -6.52 -7.33
N LEU A 19 -15.26 -5.86 -8.01
CA LEU A 19 -15.42 -5.54 -9.42
C LEU A 19 -15.21 -6.84 -10.21
N GLY A 20 -16.29 -7.61 -10.39
CA GLY A 20 -16.26 -8.85 -11.13
C GLY A 20 -16.53 -8.65 -12.62
N ASN A 21 -15.69 -9.20 -13.50
CA ASN A 21 -15.99 -9.36 -14.91
C ASN A 21 -15.88 -10.84 -15.27
N PRO A 22 -16.93 -11.44 -15.87
CA PRO A 22 -16.95 -12.87 -16.17
C PRO A 22 -15.76 -13.35 -17.01
N LEU A 23 -15.25 -12.54 -17.94
CA LEU A 23 -14.08 -12.88 -18.75
C LEU A 23 -12.83 -13.07 -17.86
N PHE A 24 -12.58 -12.13 -16.97
CA PHE A 24 -11.37 -12.17 -16.14
C PHE A 24 -11.44 -13.28 -15.09
N ALA A 25 -12.63 -13.55 -14.54
CA ALA A 25 -12.84 -14.71 -13.67
C ALA A 25 -12.56 -16.02 -14.40
N LEU A 26 -13.06 -16.18 -15.63
CA LEU A 26 -12.80 -17.34 -16.47
C LEU A 26 -11.30 -17.50 -16.78
N LEU A 27 -10.65 -16.43 -17.21
CA LEU A 27 -9.22 -16.46 -17.52
C LEU A 27 -8.37 -16.81 -16.29
N SER A 28 -8.62 -16.17 -15.16
CA SER A 28 -7.90 -16.47 -13.92
C SER A 28 -8.07 -17.93 -13.50
N ALA A 29 -9.30 -18.44 -13.52
CA ALA A 29 -9.58 -19.82 -13.16
C ALA A 29 -8.91 -20.85 -14.10
N VAL A 30 -8.85 -20.56 -15.42
CA VAL A 30 -8.14 -21.42 -16.40
C VAL A 30 -6.64 -21.41 -16.13
N LEU A 31 -6.05 -20.26 -15.81
CA LEU A 31 -4.61 -20.12 -15.57
C LEU A 31 -4.18 -20.78 -14.27
N GLU A 32 -4.93 -20.57 -13.20
CA GLU A 32 -4.66 -21.17 -11.89
C GLU A 32 -4.83 -22.69 -11.92
N GLY A 33 -5.93 -23.16 -12.52
CA GLY A 33 -6.25 -24.57 -12.63
C GLY A 33 -5.52 -25.32 -13.75
N GLY A 34 -4.94 -24.59 -14.72
CA GLY A 34 -4.23 -25.18 -15.87
C GLY A 34 -5.11 -25.97 -16.85
N SER A 35 -6.44 -25.94 -16.68
CA SER A 35 -7.39 -26.62 -17.56
C SER A 35 -8.79 -26.04 -17.48
N ILE A 36 -9.58 -26.20 -18.56
CA ILE A 36 -10.99 -25.82 -18.57
C ILE A 36 -11.81 -26.62 -17.53
N ARG A 37 -11.46 -27.90 -17.35
CA ARG A 37 -12.17 -28.76 -16.38
C ARG A 37 -12.02 -28.19 -14.96
N HIS A 38 -10.83 -27.80 -14.58
CA HIS A 38 -10.53 -27.22 -13.28
C HIS A 38 -11.22 -25.84 -13.11
N ALA A 39 -11.17 -25.00 -14.15
CA ALA A 39 -11.84 -23.72 -14.17
C ALA A 39 -13.36 -23.85 -14.01
N ALA A 40 -13.97 -24.82 -14.71
CA ALA A 40 -15.39 -25.12 -14.60
C ALA A 40 -15.78 -25.53 -13.17
N GLN A 41 -14.97 -26.38 -12.56
CA GLN A 41 -15.15 -26.83 -11.18
C GLN A 41 -15.01 -25.68 -10.16
N ALA A 42 -13.95 -24.88 -10.31
CA ALA A 42 -13.69 -23.72 -9.44
C ALA A 42 -14.79 -22.64 -9.52
N LEU A 43 -15.39 -22.47 -10.69
CA LEU A 43 -16.46 -21.49 -10.94
C LEU A 43 -17.88 -22.05 -10.78
N GLY A 44 -18.02 -23.30 -10.32
CA GLY A 44 -19.34 -23.95 -10.16
C GLY A 44 -20.14 -24.03 -11.47
N THR A 45 -19.48 -24.19 -12.63
CA THR A 45 -20.13 -24.18 -13.94
C THR A 45 -19.72 -25.40 -14.78
N SER A 46 -20.28 -25.54 -15.99
CA SER A 46 -19.97 -26.69 -16.86
C SER A 46 -18.74 -26.42 -17.75
N TYR A 47 -18.03 -27.49 -18.12
CA TYR A 47 -16.96 -27.44 -19.11
C TYR A 47 -17.39 -26.74 -20.39
N ARG A 48 -18.59 -27.12 -20.91
CA ARG A 48 -19.16 -26.54 -22.14
C ARG A 48 -19.38 -25.04 -22.03
N TYR A 49 -19.79 -24.57 -20.86
CA TYR A 49 -19.98 -23.14 -20.61
C TYR A 49 -18.63 -22.38 -20.67
N VAL A 50 -17.61 -22.85 -19.94
CA VAL A 50 -16.28 -22.22 -19.91
C VAL A 50 -15.67 -22.18 -21.31
N TRP A 51 -15.70 -23.31 -22.03
CA TRP A 51 -15.23 -23.41 -23.41
C TRP A 51 -15.95 -22.43 -24.34
N GLY A 52 -17.29 -22.45 -24.34
CA GLY A 52 -18.11 -21.58 -25.19
C GLY A 52 -17.91 -20.10 -24.88
N ALA A 53 -17.80 -19.75 -23.61
CA ALA A 53 -17.56 -18.38 -23.18
C ALA A 53 -16.19 -17.88 -23.65
N LEU A 54 -15.12 -18.66 -23.50
CA LEU A 54 -13.78 -18.30 -23.99
C LEU A 54 -13.77 -18.11 -25.51
N ARG A 55 -14.35 -19.02 -26.26
CA ARG A 55 -14.46 -18.91 -27.75
C ARG A 55 -15.27 -17.69 -28.18
N LYS A 56 -16.34 -17.37 -27.48
CA LYS A 56 -17.13 -16.15 -27.73
C LYS A 56 -16.28 -14.90 -27.52
N TRP A 57 -15.49 -14.85 -26.45
CA TRP A 57 -14.62 -13.72 -26.18
C TRP A 57 -13.46 -13.62 -27.17
N GLU A 58 -12.80 -14.72 -27.52
CA GLU A 58 -11.77 -14.76 -28.57
C GLU A 58 -12.30 -14.20 -29.88
N LYS A 59 -13.50 -14.61 -30.29
CA LYS A 59 -14.16 -14.09 -31.49
C LYS A 59 -14.46 -12.58 -31.37
N THR A 60 -14.90 -12.12 -30.21
CA THR A 60 -15.23 -10.72 -29.98
C THR A 60 -13.99 -9.82 -29.95
N LEU A 61 -12.89 -10.32 -29.37
CA LEU A 61 -11.62 -9.60 -29.24
C LEU A 61 -10.77 -9.68 -30.50
N GLY A 62 -11.00 -10.68 -31.37
CA GLY A 62 -10.21 -10.95 -32.56
C GLY A 62 -8.87 -11.61 -32.29
N GLU A 63 -8.62 -12.03 -31.04
CA GLU A 63 -7.33 -12.58 -30.57
C GLU A 63 -7.55 -13.82 -29.73
N PRO A 64 -6.68 -14.85 -29.82
CA PRO A 64 -6.74 -16.00 -28.95
C PRO A 64 -6.36 -15.61 -27.53
N LEU A 65 -7.05 -16.20 -26.56
CA LEU A 65 -6.82 -15.96 -25.12
C LEU A 65 -6.04 -17.07 -24.47
N VAL A 66 -6.19 -18.30 -24.94
CA VAL A 66 -5.57 -19.49 -24.33
C VAL A 66 -4.88 -20.34 -25.41
N ILE A 67 -3.65 -20.74 -25.11
CA ILE A 67 -2.89 -21.70 -25.90
C ILE A 67 -3.25 -23.12 -25.44
N TRP A 68 -3.73 -23.92 -26.36
CA TRP A 68 -4.12 -25.31 -26.15
C TRP A 68 -3.09 -26.24 -26.79
N SER A 69 -2.43 -27.06 -25.98
CA SER A 69 -1.58 -28.14 -26.47
C SER A 69 -2.06 -29.48 -25.90
N GLN A 70 -2.17 -30.49 -26.74
CA GLN A 70 -2.68 -31.78 -26.31
C GLN A 70 -1.78 -32.39 -25.24
N GLY A 71 -2.39 -32.73 -24.07
CA GLY A 71 -1.66 -33.30 -22.93
C GLY A 71 -0.87 -32.28 -22.08
N GLN A 72 -0.93 -31.00 -22.40
CA GLN A 72 -0.26 -29.94 -21.62
C GLN A 72 -1.28 -29.03 -20.88
N ARG A 73 -0.77 -28.27 -19.91
CA ARG A 73 -1.57 -27.25 -19.22
C ARG A 73 -2.00 -26.17 -20.22
N ALA A 74 -3.23 -25.70 -20.04
CA ALA A 74 -3.70 -24.50 -20.72
C ALA A 74 -2.86 -23.30 -20.28
N LEU A 75 -2.27 -22.60 -21.24
CA LEU A 75 -1.43 -21.41 -20.97
C LEU A 75 -2.13 -20.17 -21.54
N PRO A 76 -2.00 -19.00 -20.91
CA PRO A 76 -2.48 -17.75 -21.47
C PRO A 76 -1.64 -17.39 -22.70
N THR A 77 -2.26 -16.69 -23.66
CA THR A 77 -1.50 -15.97 -24.67
C THR A 77 -0.88 -14.71 -24.03
N GLN A 78 0.15 -14.16 -24.65
CA GLN A 78 0.71 -12.88 -24.23
C GLN A 78 -0.35 -11.75 -24.19
N PHE A 79 -1.31 -11.79 -25.12
CA PHE A 79 -2.44 -10.87 -25.12
C PHE A 79 -3.33 -11.05 -23.89
N ALA A 80 -3.70 -12.28 -23.55
CA ALA A 80 -4.52 -12.58 -22.37
C ALA A 80 -3.81 -12.19 -21.05
N GLU A 81 -2.51 -12.42 -20.93
CA GLU A 81 -1.71 -11.97 -19.80
C GLU A 81 -1.74 -10.45 -19.66
N ARG A 82 -1.46 -9.72 -20.73
CA ARG A 82 -1.51 -8.26 -20.74
C ARG A 82 -2.90 -7.72 -20.37
N LEU A 83 -3.95 -8.37 -20.86
CA LEU A 83 -5.34 -7.99 -20.58
C LEU A 83 -5.68 -8.22 -19.10
N LEU A 84 -5.30 -9.38 -18.51
CA LEU A 84 -5.47 -9.68 -17.10
C LEU A 84 -4.72 -8.68 -16.20
N TRP A 85 -3.48 -8.36 -16.57
CA TRP A 85 -2.70 -7.37 -15.82
C TRP A 85 -3.31 -5.97 -15.90
N ALA A 86 -3.82 -5.57 -17.06
CA ALA A 86 -4.50 -4.29 -17.22
C ALA A 86 -5.76 -4.21 -16.33
N GLU A 87 -6.56 -5.27 -16.29
CA GLU A 87 -7.74 -5.36 -15.42
C GLU A 87 -7.37 -5.31 -13.94
N ARG A 88 -6.41 -6.13 -13.50
CA ARG A 88 -5.95 -6.16 -12.11
C ARG A 88 -5.47 -4.77 -11.66
N ARG A 89 -4.73 -4.07 -12.53
CA ARG A 89 -4.28 -2.70 -12.26
C ARG A 89 -5.44 -1.72 -12.15
N ALA A 90 -6.40 -1.78 -13.07
CA ALA A 90 -7.58 -0.93 -13.05
C ALA A 90 -8.41 -1.17 -11.78
N ARG A 91 -8.64 -2.43 -11.41
CA ARG A 91 -9.33 -2.83 -10.18
C ARG A 91 -8.64 -2.25 -8.93
N ARG A 92 -7.32 -2.40 -8.83
CA ARG A 92 -6.55 -1.87 -7.68
C ARG A 92 -6.55 -0.35 -7.60
N ARG A 93 -6.60 0.35 -8.72
CA ARG A 93 -6.77 1.82 -8.74
C ARG A 93 -8.15 2.26 -8.25
N MET A 94 -9.18 1.48 -8.55
CA MET A 94 -10.56 1.79 -8.16
C MET A 94 -10.90 1.34 -6.74
N GLN A 95 -10.18 0.37 -6.18
CA GLN A 95 -10.44 -0.20 -4.86
C GLN A 95 -10.65 0.85 -3.76
N PRO A 96 -9.80 1.89 -3.60
CA PRO A 96 -9.99 2.90 -2.57
C PRO A 96 -11.29 3.70 -2.72
N HIS A 97 -11.70 3.97 -3.96
CA HIS A 97 -12.94 4.70 -4.24
C HIS A 97 -14.18 3.85 -3.92
N ILE A 98 -14.10 2.55 -4.21
CA ILE A 98 -15.17 1.60 -3.89
C ILE A 98 -15.29 1.43 -2.37
N GLU A 99 -14.18 1.33 -1.67
CA GLU A 99 -14.17 1.25 -0.21
C GLU A 99 -14.73 2.52 0.44
N ALA A 100 -14.39 3.70 -0.10
CA ALA A 100 -14.98 4.97 0.36
C ALA A 100 -16.49 4.99 0.16
N LEU A 101 -16.98 4.64 -1.05
CA LEU A 101 -18.42 4.56 -1.33
C LEU A 101 -19.14 3.56 -0.42
N ARG A 102 -18.52 2.40 -0.18
CA ARG A 102 -19.05 1.39 0.76
C ARG A 102 -19.17 1.94 2.18
N SER A 103 -18.13 2.63 2.65
CA SER A 103 -18.14 3.26 3.98
C SER A 103 -19.24 4.31 4.11
N ASP A 104 -19.42 5.17 3.09
CA ASP A 104 -20.48 6.19 3.08
C ASP A 104 -21.88 5.55 3.16
N LEU A 105 -22.13 4.47 2.40
CA LEU A 105 -23.40 3.75 2.43
C LEU A 105 -23.61 3.00 3.74
N ALA A 106 -22.57 2.35 4.26
CA ALA A 106 -22.64 1.65 5.55
C ALA A 106 -23.02 2.62 6.67
N ARG A 107 -22.46 3.83 6.68
CA ARG A 107 -22.81 4.87 7.66
C ARG A 107 -24.31 5.22 7.64
N VAL A 108 -24.88 5.44 6.45
CA VAL A 108 -26.31 5.76 6.33
C VAL A 108 -27.19 4.60 6.83
N LEU A 109 -26.77 3.36 6.57
CA LEU A 109 -27.48 2.19 7.07
C LEU A 109 -27.37 1.99 8.58
N ASP A 110 -26.18 2.26 9.14
CA ASP A 110 -25.94 2.14 10.57
C ASP A 110 -26.66 3.27 11.36
N GLU A 111 -26.66 4.48 10.84
CA GLU A 111 -27.47 5.59 11.37
C GLU A 111 -28.97 5.25 11.41
N ALA A 112 -29.46 4.51 10.42
CA ALA A 112 -30.86 4.07 10.35
C ALA A 112 -31.19 2.88 11.28
N ARG A 113 -30.18 2.07 11.63
CA ARG A 113 -30.38 0.81 12.39
C ARG A 113 -30.17 0.93 13.89
N ASP A 114 -29.19 1.70 14.32
CA ASP A 114 -28.91 1.83 15.75
C ASP A 114 -28.05 3.08 16.05
N GLN A 115 -28.55 3.93 16.96
CA GLN A 115 -27.83 5.12 17.48
C GLN A 115 -26.69 4.76 18.45
N ARG A 116 -26.37 3.50 18.66
CA ARG A 116 -25.37 3.04 19.65
C ARG A 116 -23.96 2.89 19.09
N HIS A 117 -23.78 2.73 17.76
CA HIS A 117 -22.45 2.59 17.17
C HIS A 117 -21.77 3.94 17.04
N GLN A 118 -20.57 4.04 17.60
CA GLN A 118 -19.75 5.23 17.45
C GLN A 118 -19.05 5.19 16.10
N VAL A 119 -19.22 6.25 15.31
CA VAL A 119 -18.54 6.41 14.02
C VAL A 119 -17.30 7.29 14.20
N LEU A 120 -16.14 6.79 13.76
CA LEU A 120 -14.89 7.53 13.73
C LEU A 120 -14.50 7.85 12.29
N SER A 121 -14.63 9.11 11.90
CA SER A 121 -14.19 9.56 10.58
C SER A 121 -12.67 9.72 10.52
N VAL A 122 -12.05 9.06 9.57
CA VAL A 122 -10.60 9.03 9.36
C VAL A 122 -10.26 9.42 7.92
N ARG A 123 -9.40 10.42 7.75
CA ARG A 123 -8.74 10.71 6.49
C ARG A 123 -7.30 10.23 6.59
N ALA A 124 -6.83 9.42 5.65
CA ALA A 124 -5.58 8.70 5.86
C ALA A 124 -4.77 8.50 4.58
N SER A 125 -3.46 8.56 4.70
CA SER A 125 -2.59 8.07 3.63
C SER A 125 -2.69 6.55 3.52
N HIS A 126 -2.55 6.05 2.29
CA HIS A 126 -2.66 4.63 1.99
C HIS A 126 -1.73 3.79 2.86
N ASP A 127 -2.33 2.83 3.59
CA ASP A 127 -1.63 1.85 4.40
C ASP A 127 -2.35 0.50 4.36
N MET A 128 -1.61 -0.61 4.25
CA MET A 128 -2.21 -1.95 4.16
C MET A 128 -2.75 -2.46 5.51
N ALA A 129 -2.28 -1.90 6.63
CA ALA A 129 -2.77 -2.27 7.95
C ALA A 129 -4.13 -1.61 8.29
N LEU A 130 -4.47 -0.45 7.71
CA LEU A 130 -5.71 0.26 8.01
C LEU A 130 -6.99 -0.52 7.67
N PRO A 131 -7.13 -1.16 6.50
CA PRO A 131 -8.29 -2.00 6.22
C PRO A 131 -8.41 -3.19 7.19
N VAL A 132 -7.28 -3.69 7.68
CA VAL A 132 -7.26 -4.76 8.68
C VAL A 132 -7.69 -4.23 10.05
N LEU A 133 -7.21 -3.04 10.42
CA LEU A 133 -7.63 -2.33 11.64
C LEU A 133 -9.15 -2.07 11.61
N GLN A 134 -9.69 -1.56 10.51
CA GLN A 134 -11.12 -1.28 10.35
C GLN A 134 -11.97 -2.52 10.63
N ARG A 135 -11.63 -3.67 10.00
CA ARG A 135 -12.34 -4.94 10.24
C ARG A 135 -12.20 -5.42 11.69
N HIS A 136 -11.00 -5.27 12.26
CA HIS A 136 -10.74 -5.69 13.62
C HIS A 136 -11.53 -4.89 14.64
N VAL A 137 -11.60 -3.57 14.46
CA VAL A 137 -12.33 -2.65 15.35
C VAL A 137 -13.82 -2.89 15.28
N ALA A 138 -14.38 -3.07 14.07
CA ALA A 138 -15.79 -3.38 13.88
C ALA A 138 -16.22 -4.65 14.63
N ALA A 139 -15.34 -5.66 14.69
CA ALA A 139 -15.62 -6.92 15.37
C ALA A 139 -15.43 -6.89 16.90
N ALA A 140 -14.58 -5.99 17.42
CA ALA A 140 -14.08 -6.07 18.79
C ALA A 140 -14.50 -4.91 19.69
N ALA A 141 -14.90 -3.76 19.16
CA ALA A 141 -14.95 -2.52 19.93
C ALA A 141 -16.24 -1.70 19.76
N ASP A 142 -17.24 -2.20 19.07
CA ASP A 142 -18.48 -1.46 18.83
C ASP A 142 -18.22 -0.06 18.22
N LEU A 143 -17.17 0.03 17.39
CA LEU A 143 -16.68 1.22 16.75
C LEU A 143 -16.62 1.02 15.24
N HIS A 144 -17.32 1.86 14.49
CA HIS A 144 -17.20 1.90 13.04
C HIS A 144 -16.16 2.94 12.64
N ILE A 145 -15.11 2.51 11.91
CA ILE A 145 -14.11 3.44 11.36
C ILE A 145 -14.43 3.69 9.88
N GLU A 146 -14.71 4.93 9.56
CA GLU A 146 -14.91 5.40 8.20
C GLU A 146 -13.60 5.94 7.64
N ILE A 147 -12.97 5.22 6.70
CA ILE A 147 -11.65 5.60 6.18
C ILE A 147 -11.79 6.13 4.75
N ASN A 148 -11.31 7.36 4.54
CA ASN A 148 -11.12 7.96 3.24
C ASN A 148 -9.63 8.10 2.94
N PHE A 149 -9.16 7.42 1.89
CA PHE A 149 -7.74 7.44 1.53
C PHE A 149 -7.37 8.65 0.66
N GLN A 150 -6.31 9.35 1.06
CA GLN A 150 -5.76 10.51 0.36
C GLN A 150 -4.26 10.67 0.69
N GLY A 151 -3.60 11.75 0.23
CA GLY A 151 -2.21 12.02 0.60
C GLY A 151 -2.05 12.42 2.07
N SER A 152 -0.87 12.20 2.68
CA SER A 152 -0.58 12.59 4.07
C SER A 152 -0.83 14.08 4.34
N VAL A 153 -0.46 14.94 3.39
CA VAL A 153 -0.68 16.40 3.48
C VAL A 153 -2.16 16.73 3.47
N ASP A 154 -2.92 16.11 2.57
CA ASP A 154 -4.36 16.35 2.43
C ASP A 154 -5.14 15.78 3.63
N ALA A 155 -4.72 14.67 4.19
CA ALA A 155 -5.30 14.11 5.41
C ALA A 155 -5.16 15.08 6.60
N LEU A 156 -3.98 15.65 6.80
CA LEU A 156 -3.76 16.64 7.84
C LEU A 156 -4.49 17.96 7.58
N ARG A 157 -4.64 18.36 6.30
CA ARG A 157 -5.45 19.54 5.94
C ARG A 157 -6.92 19.31 6.27
N ALA A 158 -7.47 18.16 5.92
CA ALA A 158 -8.84 17.77 6.25
C ALA A 158 -9.10 17.78 7.78
N LEU A 159 -8.13 17.34 8.59
CA LEU A 159 -8.22 17.44 10.05
C LEU A 159 -8.30 18.90 10.52
N ASN A 160 -7.45 19.78 9.99
CA ASN A 160 -7.47 21.20 10.32
C ASN A 160 -8.79 21.89 9.90
N GLU A 161 -9.40 21.42 8.83
CA GLU A 161 -10.71 21.88 8.34
C GLU A 161 -11.89 21.19 9.01
N ARG A 162 -11.64 20.36 10.04
CA ARG A 162 -12.66 19.59 10.80
C ARG A 162 -13.52 18.66 9.92
N GLN A 163 -12.98 18.20 8.79
CA GLN A 163 -13.65 17.23 7.91
C GLN A 163 -13.48 15.78 8.38
N CYS A 164 -12.65 15.54 9.38
CA CYS A 164 -12.47 14.25 10.03
C CYS A 164 -12.03 14.43 11.48
N LEU A 165 -12.19 13.38 12.29
CA LEU A 165 -11.72 13.36 13.68
C LEU A 165 -10.26 12.94 13.77
N VAL A 166 -9.80 12.11 12.83
CA VAL A 166 -8.44 11.55 12.83
C VAL A 166 -7.84 11.65 11.44
N ALA A 167 -6.58 12.09 11.37
CA ALA A 167 -5.78 12.09 10.15
C ALA A 167 -4.62 11.08 10.26
N GLY A 168 -4.51 10.13 9.29
CA GLY A 168 -3.43 9.18 9.21
C GLY A 168 -2.34 9.62 8.24
N PHE A 169 -1.07 9.63 8.69
CA PHE A 169 0.05 10.06 7.87
C PHE A 169 1.35 9.32 8.23
N HIS A 170 2.26 9.23 7.24
CA HIS A 170 3.54 8.57 7.40
C HIS A 170 4.67 9.59 7.57
N VAL A 171 5.64 9.22 8.38
CA VAL A 171 6.90 9.95 8.57
C VAL A 171 8.04 8.96 8.53
N PRO A 172 8.94 9.06 7.52
CA PRO A 172 10.14 8.25 7.48
C PRO A 172 11.06 8.55 8.66
N ASP A 173 11.69 7.52 9.20
CA ASP A 173 12.71 7.61 10.23
C ASP A 173 14.04 8.02 9.57
N LEU A 174 14.09 9.27 9.14
CA LEU A 174 15.26 9.91 8.55
C LEU A 174 15.85 10.88 9.58
N ASP A 175 17.15 11.16 9.45
CA ASP A 175 17.79 12.17 10.27
C ASP A 175 16.97 13.47 10.30
N ALA A 176 17.04 14.19 11.41
CA ALA A 176 16.28 15.43 11.69
C ALA A 176 16.34 16.48 10.55
N ALA A 177 17.17 16.23 9.57
CA ALA A 177 17.44 17.05 8.40
C ALA A 177 16.61 16.68 7.15
N ALA A 178 15.57 15.83 7.22
CA ALA A 178 14.71 15.61 6.04
C ALA A 178 13.80 16.85 5.82
N PRO A 179 14.30 17.95 5.26
CA PRO A 179 13.62 19.24 5.23
C PRO A 179 12.33 19.18 4.40
N ILE A 180 12.25 18.23 3.47
CA ILE A 180 11.08 18.07 2.60
C ILE A 180 9.84 17.66 3.40
N PHE A 181 9.99 16.73 4.36
CA PHE A 181 8.88 16.30 5.23
C PHE A 181 8.51 17.38 6.24
N ALA A 182 9.52 18.00 6.86
CA ALA A 182 9.29 19.11 7.77
C ALA A 182 8.58 20.29 7.06
N LYS A 183 9.02 20.66 5.86
CA LYS A 183 8.40 21.73 5.05
C LYS A 183 6.95 21.42 4.72
N ALA A 184 6.62 20.17 4.40
CA ALA A 184 5.27 19.76 4.02
C ALA A 184 4.31 19.63 5.23
N LEU A 185 4.77 19.07 6.33
CA LEU A 185 3.91 18.66 7.45
C LEU A 185 3.89 19.66 8.62
N LYS A 186 4.99 20.37 8.87
CA LYS A 186 5.11 21.32 9.99
C LYS A 186 4.07 22.45 9.98
N PRO A 187 3.67 23.03 8.83
CA PRO A 187 2.62 24.04 8.80
C PRO A 187 1.23 23.50 9.21
N LEU A 188 1.00 22.19 9.06
CA LEU A 188 -0.28 21.53 9.31
C LEU A 188 -0.41 20.93 10.71
N LEU A 189 0.73 20.72 11.39
CA LEU A 189 0.79 20.18 12.74
C LEU A 189 1.19 21.32 13.71
N LYS A 190 0.37 21.55 14.74
CA LYS A 190 0.60 22.64 15.71
C LYS A 190 0.74 22.04 17.11
N PRO A 191 1.92 22.17 17.75
CA PRO A 191 2.09 21.83 19.16
C PRO A 191 1.01 22.51 20.03
N GLY A 192 0.50 21.77 20.99
CA GLY A 192 -0.58 22.26 21.86
C GLY A 192 -2.01 22.13 21.28
N LEU A 193 -2.17 22.11 19.96
CA LEU A 193 -3.46 21.92 19.29
C LEU A 193 -3.70 20.47 18.90
N HIS A 194 -2.68 19.83 18.33
CA HIS A 194 -2.73 18.45 17.88
C HIS A 194 -1.99 17.51 18.83
N THR A 195 -2.43 16.25 18.85
CA THR A 195 -1.70 15.14 19.46
C THR A 195 -1.57 14.01 18.44
N LEU A 196 -0.51 13.23 18.56
CA LEU A 196 -0.29 12.07 17.71
C LEU A 196 -0.58 10.79 18.50
N ILE A 197 -1.07 9.78 17.82
CA ILE A 197 -1.31 8.45 18.38
C ILE A 197 -0.43 7.49 17.57
N GLY A 198 0.45 6.76 18.24
CA GLY A 198 1.29 5.75 17.60
C GLY A 198 0.44 4.60 17.07
N CYS A 199 0.54 4.28 15.80
CA CYS A 199 -0.22 3.19 15.17
C CYS A 199 0.69 2.01 14.81
N SER A 200 1.57 2.20 13.84
CA SER A 200 2.46 1.15 13.32
C SER A 200 3.76 1.74 12.80
N ARG A 201 4.72 0.86 12.53
CA ARG A 201 5.92 1.15 11.74
C ARG A 201 5.96 0.17 10.58
N ARG A 202 6.53 0.59 9.46
CA ARG A 202 6.68 -0.26 8.29
C ARG A 202 7.95 0.05 7.51
N MET A 203 8.43 -0.91 6.75
CA MET A 203 9.60 -0.75 5.90
C MET A 203 9.20 -0.27 4.51
N GLN A 204 9.80 0.83 4.06
CA GLN A 204 9.80 1.25 2.65
C GLN A 204 11.14 0.90 1.98
N GLY A 205 11.07 0.52 0.71
CA GLY A 205 12.23 0.13 -0.06
C GLY A 205 11.97 0.06 -1.56
N LEU A 206 12.99 -0.38 -2.29
CA LEU A 206 12.88 -0.66 -3.71
C LEU A 206 12.18 -1.99 -3.92
N MET A 207 11.13 -1.99 -4.70
CA MET A 207 10.46 -3.18 -5.21
C MET A 207 10.90 -3.40 -6.65
N MET A 208 11.32 -4.59 -6.99
CA MET A 208 11.82 -4.91 -8.33
C MET A 208 11.62 -6.36 -8.70
N ARG A 209 11.75 -6.70 -9.96
CA ARG A 209 11.78 -8.09 -10.39
C ARG A 209 12.98 -8.81 -9.77
N ARG A 210 12.82 -10.10 -9.45
CA ARG A 210 13.82 -10.88 -8.69
C ARG A 210 15.21 -10.89 -9.33
N GLU A 211 15.30 -10.86 -10.65
CA GLU A 211 16.53 -10.87 -11.41
C GLU A 211 17.40 -9.62 -11.20
N LEU A 212 16.80 -8.54 -10.71
CA LEU A 212 17.48 -7.27 -10.43
C LEU A 212 17.98 -7.15 -8.99
N GLY A 213 17.54 -8.01 -8.08
CA GLY A 213 17.75 -7.87 -6.64
C GLY A 213 19.19 -7.78 -6.15
N THR A 214 20.17 -8.31 -6.90
CA THR A 214 21.60 -8.18 -6.57
C THR A 214 22.28 -6.96 -7.19
N ARG A 215 21.59 -6.27 -8.11
CA ARG A 215 22.16 -5.24 -8.99
C ARG A 215 21.70 -3.83 -8.66
N VAL A 216 20.60 -3.70 -7.90
CA VAL A 216 19.93 -2.43 -7.62
C VAL A 216 19.79 -2.27 -6.12
N ARG A 217 20.48 -1.31 -5.54
CA ARG A 217 20.47 -0.99 -4.10
C ARG A 217 19.98 0.43 -3.82
N GLU A 218 20.11 1.33 -4.80
CA GLU A 218 19.78 2.73 -4.67
C GLU A 218 19.25 3.34 -5.98
N LEU A 219 18.76 4.58 -5.95
CA LEU A 219 18.22 5.24 -7.14
C LEU A 219 19.28 5.47 -8.23
N ALA A 220 20.53 5.69 -7.85
CA ALA A 220 21.62 5.83 -8.80
C ALA A 220 21.83 4.58 -9.66
N ASP A 221 21.58 3.38 -9.10
CA ASP A 221 21.66 2.13 -9.88
C ASP A 221 20.55 2.05 -10.93
N ILE A 222 19.35 2.54 -10.61
CA ILE A 222 18.20 2.57 -11.53
C ILE A 222 18.55 3.43 -12.74
N ALA A 223 19.09 4.63 -12.49
CA ALA A 223 19.54 5.54 -13.53
C ALA A 223 20.69 4.94 -14.39
N ARG A 224 21.72 4.40 -13.74
CA ARG A 224 22.87 3.77 -14.38
C ARG A 224 22.48 2.58 -15.26
N LEU A 225 21.55 1.75 -14.82
CA LEU A 225 21.06 0.57 -15.54
C LEU A 225 19.92 0.90 -16.51
N ARG A 226 19.49 2.16 -16.60
CA ARG A 226 18.38 2.64 -17.45
C ARG A 226 17.10 1.84 -17.28
N LEU A 227 16.78 1.53 -16.03
CA LEU A 227 15.56 0.77 -15.70
C LEU A 227 14.33 1.68 -15.73
N ARG A 228 13.19 1.12 -16.13
CA ARG A 228 11.90 1.82 -16.13
C ARG A 228 11.41 1.93 -14.70
N PHE A 229 11.24 3.15 -14.23
CA PHE A 229 10.80 3.47 -12.89
C PHE A 229 9.31 3.77 -12.85
N VAL A 230 8.58 3.21 -11.88
CA VAL A 230 7.21 3.59 -11.57
C VAL A 230 7.17 4.38 -10.26
N ASN A 231 6.57 5.56 -10.32
CA ASN A 231 6.53 6.51 -9.22
C ASN A 231 5.16 6.54 -8.53
N ARG A 232 5.08 7.26 -7.42
CA ARG A 232 3.83 7.59 -6.74
C ARG A 232 3.39 9.01 -7.10
N GLN A 233 2.07 9.27 -6.93
CA GLN A 233 1.48 10.59 -7.14
C GLN A 233 2.15 11.64 -6.26
N THR A 234 2.19 12.87 -6.78
CA THR A 234 2.64 14.07 -6.03
C THR A 234 1.82 14.23 -4.74
N GLY A 235 2.48 14.64 -3.65
CA GLY A 235 1.85 14.79 -2.33
C GLY A 235 1.78 13.50 -1.50
N SER A 236 2.15 12.34 -2.05
CA SER A 236 2.32 11.13 -1.24
C SER A 236 3.64 11.13 -0.47
N GLY A 237 3.66 10.53 0.73
CA GLY A 237 4.89 10.39 1.52
C GLY A 237 6.01 9.67 0.76
N THR A 238 5.66 8.65 -0.02
CA THR A 238 6.64 7.92 -0.85
C THR A 238 7.23 8.80 -1.96
N ARG A 239 6.43 9.68 -2.60
CA ARG A 239 6.96 10.63 -3.60
C ARG A 239 7.93 11.60 -2.94
N MET A 240 7.61 12.13 -1.77
CA MET A 240 8.52 12.97 -1.00
C MET A 240 9.81 12.22 -0.63
N LEU A 241 9.73 10.93 -0.31
CA LEU A 241 10.91 10.09 -0.08
C LEU A 241 11.77 9.93 -1.34
N VAL A 242 11.16 9.66 -2.49
CA VAL A 242 11.86 9.59 -3.79
C VAL A 242 12.61 10.90 -4.06
N ASP A 243 11.90 12.04 -3.95
CA ASP A 243 12.48 13.35 -4.20
C ASP A 243 13.64 13.66 -3.24
N HIS A 244 13.53 13.27 -1.96
CA HIS A 244 14.60 13.37 -0.97
C HIS A 244 15.82 12.50 -1.33
N LEU A 245 15.61 11.25 -1.71
CA LEU A 245 16.68 10.31 -2.07
C LEU A 245 17.39 10.76 -3.35
N MET A 246 16.65 11.25 -4.34
CA MET A 246 17.22 11.81 -5.57
C MET A 246 18.13 13.01 -5.27
N GLN A 247 17.66 13.94 -4.44
CA GLN A 247 18.47 15.08 -4.01
C GLN A 247 19.73 14.63 -3.28
N ARG A 248 19.62 13.66 -2.36
CA ARG A 248 20.73 13.16 -1.56
C ARG A 248 21.76 12.41 -2.40
N GLN A 249 21.32 11.66 -3.42
CA GLN A 249 22.19 10.87 -4.31
C GLN A 249 22.60 11.64 -5.58
N ALA A 250 22.22 12.91 -5.71
CA ALA A 250 22.45 13.74 -6.89
C ALA A 250 22.00 13.07 -8.20
N VAL A 251 20.84 12.39 -8.18
CA VAL A 251 20.23 11.74 -9.34
C VAL A 251 19.29 12.72 -10.04
N PRO A 252 19.57 13.16 -11.27
CA PRO A 252 18.68 14.04 -12.01
C PRO A 252 17.39 13.32 -12.42
N THR A 253 16.25 14.02 -12.38
CA THR A 253 14.92 13.47 -12.69
C THR A 253 14.86 12.81 -14.06
N GLU A 254 15.46 13.43 -15.06
CA GLU A 254 15.50 12.98 -16.45
C GLU A 254 16.27 11.67 -16.65
N THR A 255 17.06 11.24 -15.68
CA THR A 255 17.79 9.97 -15.74
C THR A 255 16.94 8.76 -15.31
N LEU A 256 15.84 8.99 -14.62
CA LEU A 256 14.90 7.94 -14.20
C LEU A 256 13.81 7.77 -15.26
N LEU A 257 13.95 6.76 -16.12
CA LEU A 257 12.99 6.49 -17.18
C LEU A 257 11.59 6.19 -16.61
N GLY A 258 10.57 6.94 -17.00
CA GLY A 258 9.20 6.75 -16.55
C GLY A 258 8.81 7.57 -15.30
N PHE A 259 9.70 8.39 -14.76
CA PHE A 259 9.51 9.13 -13.51
C PHE A 259 8.17 9.91 -13.44
N ASP A 260 7.79 10.60 -14.51
CA ASP A 260 6.54 11.36 -14.60
C ASP A 260 5.48 10.69 -15.52
N GLN A 261 5.84 9.57 -16.16
CA GLN A 261 4.97 8.86 -17.11
C GLN A 261 4.21 7.70 -16.45
N HIS A 262 4.84 7.04 -15.47
CA HIS A 262 4.27 5.92 -14.74
C HIS A 262 4.01 6.32 -13.30
N ILE A 263 2.80 6.80 -13.04
CA ILE A 263 2.38 7.27 -11.71
C ILE A 263 1.26 6.39 -11.19
N GLU A 264 1.42 5.89 -9.96
CA GLU A 264 0.45 5.04 -9.29
C GLU A 264 0.02 5.61 -7.92
N HIS A 265 -1.22 5.28 -7.52
CA HIS A 265 -1.85 5.85 -6.34
C HIS A 265 -1.72 4.99 -5.07
N SER A 266 -1.20 3.75 -5.17
CA SER A 266 -0.99 2.85 -4.04
C SER A 266 0.30 2.03 -4.21
N HIS A 267 0.85 1.50 -3.12
CA HIS A 267 2.02 0.61 -3.16
C HIS A 267 1.72 -0.69 -3.93
N VAL A 268 0.51 -1.20 -3.77
CA VAL A 268 0.02 -2.38 -4.48
C VAL A 268 -0.03 -2.15 -5.99
N ALA A 269 -0.46 -0.96 -6.44
CA ALA A 269 -0.47 -0.61 -7.86
C ALA A 269 0.95 -0.47 -8.43
N VAL A 270 1.90 0.07 -7.65
CA VAL A 270 3.33 0.10 -8.02
C VAL A 270 3.88 -1.32 -8.18
N ALA A 271 3.65 -2.19 -7.19
CA ALA A 271 4.09 -3.59 -7.25
C ALA A 271 3.49 -4.32 -8.46
N LEU A 272 2.23 -4.06 -8.78
CA LEU A 272 1.54 -4.62 -9.93
C LEU A 272 2.14 -4.16 -11.26
N CYS A 273 2.53 -2.89 -11.39
CA CYS A 273 3.24 -2.38 -12.58
C CYS A 273 4.56 -3.10 -12.80
N ILE A 274 5.28 -3.43 -11.72
CA ILE A 274 6.55 -4.15 -11.80
C ILE A 274 6.30 -5.62 -12.16
N ALA A 275 5.37 -6.28 -11.48
CA ALA A 275 5.04 -7.69 -11.72
C ALA A 275 4.53 -7.92 -13.16
N SER A 276 3.80 -6.96 -13.72
CA SER A 276 3.28 -7.01 -15.10
C SER A 276 4.31 -6.61 -16.17
N GLY A 277 5.54 -6.23 -15.79
CA GLY A 277 6.57 -5.83 -16.74
C GLY A 277 6.35 -4.43 -17.38
N VAL A 278 5.40 -3.62 -16.88
CA VAL A 278 5.22 -2.22 -17.32
C VAL A 278 6.39 -1.37 -16.83
N ALA A 279 6.87 -1.63 -15.62
CA ALA A 279 8.06 -1.04 -15.06
C ALA A 279 9.01 -2.13 -14.54
N ASP A 280 10.25 -1.77 -14.26
CA ASP A 280 11.27 -2.68 -13.74
C ASP A 280 11.46 -2.52 -12.24
N VAL A 281 11.26 -1.29 -11.74
CA VAL A 281 11.57 -0.88 -10.35
C VAL A 281 10.62 0.22 -9.91
N GLY A 282 10.33 0.30 -8.61
CA GLY A 282 9.61 1.40 -7.96
C GLY A 282 9.83 1.39 -6.45
N ILE A 283 9.46 2.47 -5.75
CA ILE A 283 9.50 2.50 -4.28
C ILE A 283 8.13 2.14 -3.72
N GLY A 284 8.14 1.23 -2.75
CA GLY A 284 6.95 0.80 -2.04
C GLY A 284 7.26 0.15 -0.71
N ILE A 285 6.32 -0.64 -0.20
CA ILE A 285 6.42 -1.31 1.09
C ILE A 285 6.65 -2.81 0.92
N GLU A 286 7.32 -3.43 1.88
CA GLU A 286 7.67 -4.84 1.84
C GLU A 286 6.44 -5.74 1.66
N ALA A 287 5.33 -5.45 2.36
CA ALA A 287 4.09 -6.22 2.22
C ALA A 287 3.58 -6.27 0.77
N ALA A 288 3.67 -5.17 0.03
CA ALA A 288 3.28 -5.15 -1.38
C ALA A 288 4.25 -5.94 -2.26
N ALA A 289 5.56 -5.88 -1.98
CA ALA A 289 6.55 -6.67 -2.70
C ALA A 289 6.30 -8.17 -2.51
N VAL A 290 6.05 -8.61 -1.28
CA VAL A 290 5.77 -10.02 -0.95
C VAL A 290 4.49 -10.51 -1.63
N GLU A 291 3.41 -9.71 -1.60
CA GLU A 291 2.12 -10.05 -2.24
C GLU A 291 2.30 -10.39 -3.73
N PHE A 292 3.22 -9.71 -4.43
CA PHE A 292 3.45 -9.92 -5.87
C PHE A 292 4.73 -10.71 -6.20
N GLY A 293 5.37 -11.31 -5.20
CA GLY A 293 6.56 -12.14 -5.39
C GLY A 293 7.77 -11.38 -5.93
N LEU A 294 7.84 -10.07 -5.67
CA LEU A 294 8.95 -9.20 -6.07
C LEU A 294 10.13 -9.32 -5.09
N HIS A 295 11.31 -8.93 -5.56
CA HIS A 295 12.44 -8.66 -4.67
C HIS A 295 12.23 -7.32 -3.98
N PHE A 296 12.60 -7.25 -2.69
CA PHE A 296 12.52 -6.05 -1.89
C PHE A 296 13.89 -5.69 -1.31
N GLU A 297 14.35 -4.47 -1.57
CA GLU A 297 15.55 -3.89 -0.98
C GLU A 297 15.16 -2.79 -0.01
N PRO A 298 15.34 -2.97 1.32
CA PRO A 298 14.90 -2.02 2.32
C PRO A 298 15.70 -0.72 2.25
N LEU A 299 15.04 0.43 2.34
CA LEU A 299 15.66 1.75 2.32
C LEU A 299 15.46 2.53 3.61
N VAL A 300 14.22 2.55 4.14
CA VAL A 300 13.88 3.35 5.31
C VAL A 300 12.69 2.78 6.04
N GLU A 301 12.75 2.77 7.34
CA GLU A 301 11.59 2.54 8.18
C GLU A 301 10.78 3.84 8.31
N GLU A 302 9.46 3.75 8.35
CA GLU A 302 8.60 4.90 8.59
C GLU A 302 7.59 4.63 9.71
N ASN A 303 7.29 5.67 10.46
CA ASN A 303 6.23 5.68 11.46
C ASN A 303 4.90 6.03 10.81
N TYR A 304 3.86 5.33 11.17
CA TYR A 304 2.49 5.70 10.88
C TYR A 304 1.83 6.27 12.12
N PHE A 305 1.48 7.54 12.04
CA PHE A 305 0.79 8.25 13.10
C PHE A 305 -0.66 8.55 12.72
N LEU A 306 -1.51 8.54 13.73
CA LEU A 306 -2.86 9.07 13.67
C LEU A 306 -2.87 10.38 14.46
N ALA A 307 -3.13 11.50 13.78
CA ALA A 307 -3.27 12.82 14.43
C ALA A 307 -4.72 13.11 14.74
N CYS A 308 -4.99 13.70 15.88
CA CYS A 308 -6.29 14.28 16.23
C CYS A 308 -6.10 15.62 16.94
N LEU A 309 -7.18 16.39 17.09
CA LEU A 309 -7.16 17.56 17.96
C LEU A 309 -7.03 17.12 19.42
N LYS A 310 -6.25 17.83 20.21
CA LYS A 310 -6.02 17.51 21.63
C LYS A 310 -7.34 17.48 22.42
N GLU A 311 -8.25 18.37 22.11
CA GLU A 311 -9.60 18.42 22.71
C GLU A 311 -10.45 17.18 22.39
N SER A 312 -10.18 16.52 21.26
CA SER A 312 -10.93 15.33 20.83
C SER A 312 -10.40 14.02 21.43
N LEU A 313 -9.26 14.05 22.14
CA LEU A 313 -8.59 12.84 22.63
C LEU A 313 -9.46 12.04 23.62
N SER A 314 -10.34 12.72 24.38
CA SER A 314 -11.28 12.12 25.33
C SER A 314 -12.62 11.70 24.69
N GLN A 315 -12.78 11.85 23.38
CA GLN A 315 -13.98 11.36 22.72
C GLN A 315 -14.01 9.82 22.76
N PRO A 316 -15.14 9.20 23.11
CA PRO A 316 -15.23 7.75 23.27
C PRO A 316 -14.74 6.94 22.07
N ALA A 317 -14.99 7.43 20.84
CA ALA A 317 -14.51 6.76 19.62
C ALA A 317 -12.98 6.73 19.51
N ILE A 318 -12.30 7.82 19.90
CA ILE A 318 -10.83 7.90 19.89
C ILE A 318 -10.25 7.07 21.04
N GLU A 319 -10.86 7.06 22.21
CA GLU A 319 -10.42 6.22 23.33
C GLU A 319 -10.50 4.74 22.98
N ARG A 320 -11.59 4.31 22.35
CA ARG A 320 -11.74 2.92 21.87
C ARG A 320 -10.69 2.56 20.82
N LEU A 321 -10.46 3.44 19.83
CA LEU A 321 -9.40 3.24 18.84
C LEU A 321 -8.03 3.07 19.53
N ARG A 322 -7.70 3.93 20.48
CA ARG A 322 -6.45 3.86 21.24
C ARG A 322 -6.31 2.55 22.01
N ALA A 323 -7.37 2.11 22.67
CA ALA A 323 -7.39 0.82 23.39
C ALA A 323 -7.13 -0.37 22.46
N VAL A 324 -7.73 -0.37 21.25
CA VAL A 324 -7.49 -1.41 20.24
C VAL A 324 -6.03 -1.40 19.77
N LEU A 325 -5.46 -0.22 19.47
CA LEU A 325 -4.07 -0.10 19.04
C LEU A 325 -3.07 -0.56 20.12
N ALA A 326 -3.37 -0.31 21.39
CA ALA A 326 -2.55 -0.76 22.53
C ALA A 326 -2.67 -2.28 22.77
N GLY A 327 -3.71 -2.92 22.24
CA GLY A 327 -4.05 -4.31 22.49
C GLY A 327 -3.06 -5.32 21.88
N THR A 328 -2.94 -6.48 22.52
CA THR A 328 -2.06 -7.57 22.06
C THR A 328 -2.47 -8.08 20.66
N ARG A 329 -3.77 -8.10 20.37
CA ARG A 329 -4.27 -8.60 19.09
C ARG A 329 -3.83 -7.73 17.90
N TRP A 330 -3.76 -6.41 18.08
CA TRP A 330 -3.22 -5.51 17.06
C TRP A 330 -1.75 -5.81 16.76
N ARG A 331 -0.95 -6.09 17.78
CA ARG A 331 0.46 -6.50 17.62
C ARG A 331 0.60 -7.78 16.81
N VAL A 332 -0.26 -8.78 17.08
CA VAL A 332 -0.28 -10.04 16.31
C VAL A 332 -0.68 -9.80 14.86
N ILE A 333 -1.67 -8.94 14.63
CA ILE A 333 -2.10 -8.58 13.25
C ILE A 333 -0.93 -7.96 12.48
N LEU A 334 -0.24 -6.99 13.07
CA LEU A 334 0.90 -6.33 12.43
C LEU A 334 2.06 -7.30 12.15
N ALA A 335 2.34 -8.23 13.07
CA ALA A 335 3.40 -9.22 12.90
C ALA A 335 3.15 -10.17 11.70
N ASN A 336 1.90 -10.31 11.26
CA ASN A 336 1.54 -11.10 10.07
C ASN A 336 1.61 -10.30 8.75
N LEU A 337 1.91 -9.00 8.82
CA LEU A 337 2.11 -8.17 7.65
C LEU A 337 3.62 -7.98 7.41
N PRO A 338 4.18 -8.45 6.28
CA PRO A 338 5.60 -8.31 5.99
C PRO A 338 6.07 -6.86 6.10
N GLY A 339 7.17 -6.65 6.83
CA GLY A 339 7.76 -5.33 7.03
C GLY A 339 6.99 -4.41 7.98
N TYR A 340 5.92 -4.90 8.63
CA TYR A 340 5.19 -4.14 9.64
C TYR A 340 5.59 -4.53 11.06
N ARG A 341 5.53 -3.56 11.96
CA ARG A 341 5.63 -3.75 13.39
C ARG A 341 4.82 -2.70 14.16
N PRO A 342 4.46 -2.95 15.43
CA PRO A 342 3.83 -1.94 16.25
C PRO A 342 4.70 -0.68 16.36
N SER A 343 4.06 0.47 16.52
CA SER A 343 4.72 1.68 17.00
C SER A 343 5.39 1.43 18.37
N ASP A 344 6.38 2.22 18.72
CA ASP A 344 7.05 2.10 20.03
C ASP A 344 6.10 2.39 21.20
N ALA A 345 5.05 3.19 20.97
CA ALA A 345 4.00 3.50 21.93
C ALA A 345 2.60 3.37 21.27
N PRO A 346 2.13 2.15 20.96
CA PRO A 346 0.89 1.95 20.21
C PRO A 346 -0.32 2.39 21.04
N GLY A 347 -1.20 3.21 20.42
CA GLY A 347 -2.38 3.76 21.08
C GLY A 347 -2.12 4.87 22.10
N SER A 348 -0.85 5.14 22.45
CA SER A 348 -0.50 6.21 23.39
C SER A 348 -0.53 7.58 22.69
N PRO A 349 -1.03 8.61 23.38
CA PRO A 349 -0.90 9.98 22.92
C PRO A 349 0.56 10.44 23.03
N LEU A 350 1.06 11.06 21.97
CA LEU A 350 2.42 11.57 21.87
C LEU A 350 2.38 13.07 21.59
N ALA A 351 3.22 13.83 22.25
CA ALA A 351 3.45 15.22 21.89
C ALA A 351 4.17 15.28 20.52
N ILE A 352 3.81 16.28 19.72
CA ILE A 352 4.39 16.46 18.39
C ILE A 352 5.92 16.59 18.48
N GLU A 353 6.38 17.35 19.48
CA GLU A 353 7.80 17.63 19.70
C GLU A 353 8.59 16.39 20.10
N GLU A 354 7.94 15.43 20.74
CA GLU A 354 8.57 14.17 21.12
C GLU A 354 8.60 13.18 19.94
N ALA A 355 7.51 13.14 19.17
CA ALA A 355 7.33 12.17 18.10
C ALA A 355 8.08 12.54 16.82
N LEU A 356 8.24 13.85 16.52
CA LEU A 356 8.77 14.34 15.27
C LEU A 356 10.11 15.05 15.47
N SER A 357 11.17 14.44 14.96
CA SER A 357 12.56 14.89 15.15
C SER A 357 12.82 16.34 14.75
N TRP A 358 12.11 16.88 13.73
CA TRP A 358 12.27 18.27 13.27
C TRP A 358 11.68 19.34 14.22
N TRP A 359 10.99 18.95 15.28
CA TRP A 359 10.54 19.84 16.34
C TRP A 359 11.55 19.91 17.52
N ARG A 360 12.45 18.91 17.63
CA ARG A 360 13.47 18.91 18.67
C ARG A 360 14.51 20.00 18.40
N PRO A 361 14.97 20.72 19.43
CA PRO A 361 16.13 21.60 19.26
C PRO A 361 17.29 20.74 18.79
N ARG A 362 18.09 21.26 17.86
CA ARG A 362 19.33 20.60 17.37
C ARG A 362 20.29 20.46 18.54
N HIS A 363 20.28 19.34 19.24
CA HIS A 363 21.41 18.91 20.02
C HIS A 363 22.42 18.29 19.05
N ASN A 364 23.67 18.70 19.17
CA ASN A 364 24.82 18.10 18.47
C ASN A 364 24.98 16.64 18.96
N GLU A 365 24.22 15.71 18.40
CA GLU A 365 24.52 14.30 18.55
C GLU A 365 25.37 13.82 17.37
N PRO A 366 26.40 12.98 17.63
CA PRO A 366 27.25 12.45 16.58
C PRO A 366 26.40 11.56 15.65
N THR A 367 26.58 11.77 14.37
CA THR A 367 25.97 11.06 13.24
C THR A 367 25.88 9.55 13.52
N ARG A 368 24.70 8.99 13.77
CA ARG A 368 24.48 7.55 13.74
C ARG A 368 24.83 7.06 12.35
N ARG A 369 25.95 6.36 12.24
CA ARG A 369 26.38 5.71 11.02
C ARG A 369 25.26 4.77 10.54
N LEU A 370 24.84 4.95 9.32
CA LEU A 370 24.03 3.97 8.58
C LEU A 370 24.65 2.60 8.78
N ILE A 371 23.83 1.62 9.13
CA ILE A 371 24.22 0.22 9.22
C ILE A 371 24.77 -0.17 7.85
N ALA A 372 26.07 -0.33 7.76
CA ALA A 372 26.71 -0.92 6.59
C ALA A 372 26.24 -2.38 6.50
N PRO A 373 25.98 -2.92 5.31
CA PRO A 373 25.58 -4.31 5.16
C PRO A 373 26.69 -5.21 5.74
N ALA A 374 26.27 -6.25 6.48
CA ALA A 374 27.11 -7.19 7.23
C ALA A 374 28.03 -8.09 6.37
N SER A 375 28.49 -7.66 5.21
CA SER A 375 29.33 -8.44 4.30
C SER A 375 30.82 -7.99 4.23
N ALA A 376 31.27 -7.09 5.10
CA ALA A 376 32.65 -6.58 5.06
C ALA A 376 33.60 -7.13 6.13
N LEU A 377 33.23 -8.19 6.88
CA LEU A 377 34.10 -8.79 7.90
C LEU A 377 34.38 -10.29 7.63
N ALA A 378 34.93 -10.58 6.45
CA ALA A 378 35.55 -11.89 6.21
C ALA A 378 36.60 -11.82 5.08
N ARG A 379 37.65 -11.07 5.23
CA ARG A 379 38.92 -11.25 4.49
C ARG A 379 40.04 -10.42 5.12
N VAL A 380 40.57 -10.82 6.23
CA VAL A 380 41.96 -10.64 6.62
C VAL A 380 42.29 -11.65 7.73
N SER A 381 42.79 -12.81 7.37
CA SER A 381 43.80 -13.55 8.14
C SER A 381 44.23 -14.76 7.32
N GLY A 382 45.40 -14.71 6.77
CA GLY A 382 45.99 -15.84 6.06
C GLY A 382 47.21 -15.46 5.24
N LYS A 383 48.18 -14.81 5.85
CA LYS A 383 49.56 -14.88 5.38
C LYS A 383 50.50 -14.81 6.60
N GLY A 384 51.14 -15.91 6.86
CA GLY A 384 52.24 -15.97 7.78
C GLY A 384 52.80 -17.37 7.98
N ARG A 385 53.89 -17.68 7.28
CA ARG A 385 54.98 -18.64 7.61
C ARG A 385 54.66 -20.14 7.40
N MET A 386 55.24 -20.85 6.58
CA MET A 386 56.63 -21.24 6.19
C MET A 386 56.53 -21.98 4.86
#